data_0fe73f7e44cf5c2ea8c2b96dd6db71f0
#
_entry.id   0fe73f7e44cf5c2ea8c2b96dd6db71f0
#
_cell.length_a   1.000
_cell.length_b   1.000
_cell.length_c   1.000
_cell.angle_alpha   90.00
_cell.angle_beta   90.00
_cell.angle_gamma   90.00
#
_symmetry.space_group_name_H-M   'P 1'
#
loop_
_entity.id
_entity.type
_entity.pdbx_description
1 polymer ?
#
loop_
_entity_poly.entity_id
_entity_poly.type
_entity_poly.pdbx_seq_one_letter_code
_entity_poly.pdbx_strand_id
1 'polypeptide(L)'
;GKDILKSGFKNLIHGMPNMDTLVLASVTFSFLYSVYGYIAICLGNASALEHLYFESTCMVIYFIKLGRYIENKSKEKTKDALKKLVQITPQKAIIKKDEEEKEISIDEVQKDDVLICRAGDKIAVDGEVVTGKTYVDESFITGESTPVLKETKSKVIAGSICFDGYIEYKAEKIGKESTISEIVKLVIEATNTKSKIQKLADKISGYFVPIIFILSLL
;
A
#
# COMPACT_ATOMS: atom_id res chain seq x y z
N GLY A 1 15.46 -12.56 9.56
CA GLY A 1 15.17 -13.92 9.01
C GLY A 1 13.93 -14.56 9.60
N LYS A 2 13.51 -14.19 10.82
CA LYS A 2 12.39 -14.86 11.52
C LYS A 2 11.08 -14.85 10.70
N ASP A 3 10.78 -13.75 10.01
CA ASP A 3 9.52 -13.60 9.25
C ASP A 3 9.48 -14.53 8.04
N ILE A 4 10.61 -14.71 7.34
CA ILE A 4 10.74 -15.59 6.19
C ILE A 4 10.59 -17.05 6.61
N LEU A 5 11.31 -17.44 7.67
CA LEU A 5 11.27 -18.80 8.20
C LEU A 5 9.88 -19.16 8.73
N LYS A 6 9.22 -18.22 9.43
CA LYS A 6 7.86 -18.40 9.96
C LYS A 6 6.84 -18.51 8.83
N SER A 7 6.94 -17.65 7.80
CA SER A 7 6.08 -17.69 6.61
C SER A 7 6.28 -18.99 5.83
N GLY A 8 7.52 -19.39 5.58
CA GLY A 8 7.85 -20.62 4.88
C GLY A 8 7.31 -21.85 5.60
N PHE A 9 7.48 -21.94 6.91
CA PHE A 9 6.99 -23.05 7.74
C PHE A 9 5.46 -23.10 7.76
N LYS A 10 4.79 -21.96 7.94
CA LYS A 10 3.34 -21.87 7.90
C LYS A 10 2.77 -22.37 6.58
N ASN A 11 3.34 -21.93 5.46
CA ASN A 11 2.86 -22.29 4.13
C ASN A 11 3.15 -23.77 3.80
N LEU A 12 4.24 -24.31 4.32
CA LEU A 12 4.55 -25.74 4.18
C LEU A 12 3.48 -26.62 4.87
N ILE A 13 3.10 -26.28 6.11
CA ILE A 13 2.07 -27.02 6.87
C ILE A 13 0.68 -26.91 6.21
N HIS A 14 0.36 -25.79 5.58
CA HIS A 14 -0.92 -25.61 4.89
C HIS A 14 -0.94 -26.21 3.47
N GLY A 15 0.10 -26.90 3.04
CA GLY A 15 0.16 -27.55 1.72
C GLY A 15 0.25 -26.56 0.55
N MET A 16 0.62 -25.30 0.82
CA MET A 16 0.79 -24.25 -0.20
C MET A 16 2.24 -23.73 -0.20
N PRO A 17 3.21 -24.56 -0.60
CA PRO A 17 4.61 -24.15 -0.62
C PRO A 17 4.81 -22.98 -1.57
N ASN A 18 5.60 -22.01 -1.13
CA ASN A 18 5.93 -20.79 -1.86
C ASN A 18 7.46 -20.56 -1.85
N MET A 19 7.90 -19.40 -2.38
CA MET A 19 9.32 -19.03 -2.38
C MET A 19 9.92 -19.04 -0.96
N ASP A 20 9.18 -18.59 0.07
CA ASP A 20 9.66 -18.63 1.46
C ASP A 20 9.87 -20.05 1.99
N THR A 21 9.07 -21.01 1.51
CA THR A 21 9.22 -22.44 1.84
C THR A 21 10.50 -23.02 1.25
N LEU A 22 10.83 -22.65 -0.01
CA LEU A 22 12.10 -23.02 -0.64
C LEU A 22 13.31 -22.50 0.15
N VAL A 23 13.25 -21.23 0.53
CA VAL A 23 14.30 -20.60 1.34
C VAL A 23 14.43 -21.27 2.70
N LEU A 24 13.31 -21.56 3.37
CA LEU A 24 13.30 -22.29 4.63
C LEU A 24 13.99 -23.65 4.49
N ALA A 25 13.61 -24.42 3.48
CA ALA A 25 14.19 -25.74 3.24
C ALA A 25 15.71 -25.63 2.98
N SER A 26 16.12 -24.77 2.04
CA SER A 26 17.53 -24.57 1.69
C SER A 26 18.36 -24.16 2.92
N VAL A 27 17.92 -23.15 3.67
CA VAL A 27 18.61 -22.64 4.86
C VAL A 27 18.69 -23.71 5.94
N THR A 28 17.60 -24.43 6.19
CA THR A 28 17.55 -25.44 7.24
C THR A 28 18.46 -26.63 6.92
N PHE A 29 18.38 -27.16 5.70
CA PHE A 29 19.22 -28.29 5.29
C PHE A 29 20.71 -27.91 5.24
N SER A 30 21.07 -26.78 4.66
CA SER A 30 22.45 -26.30 4.61
C SER A 30 23.02 -26.07 6.03
N PHE A 31 22.21 -25.52 6.93
CA PHE A 31 22.62 -25.30 8.31
C PHE A 31 22.82 -26.63 9.05
N LEU A 32 21.86 -27.54 8.99
CA LEU A 32 21.96 -28.85 9.66
C LEU A 32 23.14 -29.69 9.12
N TYR A 33 23.33 -29.66 7.80
CA TYR A 33 24.47 -30.36 7.17
C TYR A 33 25.80 -29.77 7.64
N SER A 34 25.90 -28.44 7.74
CA SER A 34 27.10 -27.77 8.23
C SER A 34 27.37 -28.06 9.72
N VAL A 35 26.32 -28.16 10.54
CA VAL A 35 26.44 -28.55 11.95
C VAL A 35 26.95 -30.01 12.05
N TYR A 36 26.42 -30.91 11.21
CA TYR A 36 26.92 -32.30 11.14
C TYR A 36 28.39 -32.32 10.75
N GLY A 37 28.78 -31.59 9.69
CA GLY A 37 30.18 -31.48 9.27
C GLY A 37 31.09 -30.93 10.35
N TYR A 38 30.65 -29.93 11.08
CA TYR A 38 31.39 -29.35 12.20
C TYR A 38 31.63 -30.38 13.33
N ILE A 39 30.60 -31.17 13.69
CA ILE A 39 30.73 -32.25 14.66
C ILE A 39 31.71 -33.30 14.18
N ALA A 40 31.65 -33.69 12.90
CA ALA A 40 32.57 -34.65 12.29
C ALA A 40 34.04 -34.17 12.36
N ILE A 41 34.29 -32.89 12.14
CA ILE A 41 35.62 -32.27 12.30
C ILE A 41 36.10 -32.39 13.76
N CYS A 42 35.26 -32.10 14.73
CA CYS A 42 35.58 -32.23 16.14
C CYS A 42 35.91 -33.67 16.56
N LEU A 43 35.38 -34.66 15.83
CA LEU A 43 35.68 -36.09 16.01
C LEU A 43 36.90 -36.56 15.25
N GLY A 44 37.66 -35.66 14.58
CA GLY A 44 38.92 -35.97 13.91
C GLY A 44 38.82 -36.17 12.39
N ASN A 45 37.66 -35.97 11.78
CA ASN A 45 37.50 -36.09 10.34
C ASN A 45 37.74 -34.74 9.61
N ALA A 46 39.00 -34.48 9.26
CA ALA A 46 39.39 -33.18 8.62
C ALA A 46 38.81 -33.02 7.20
N SER A 47 38.43 -34.04 6.49
CA SER A 47 37.85 -33.93 5.13
C SER A 47 36.46 -33.24 5.13
N ALA A 48 35.77 -33.17 6.27
CA ALA A 48 34.49 -32.48 6.42
C ALA A 48 34.60 -30.94 6.34
N LEU A 49 35.82 -30.38 6.38
CA LEU A 49 36.06 -28.92 6.26
C LEU A 49 35.55 -28.33 4.93
N GLU A 50 35.69 -29.10 3.83
CA GLU A 50 35.27 -28.64 2.49
C GLU A 50 33.75 -28.63 2.30
N HIS A 51 32.99 -29.16 3.25
CA HIS A 51 31.54 -29.33 3.18
C HIS A 51 30.74 -28.44 4.14
N LEU A 52 31.33 -27.34 4.60
CA LEU A 52 30.65 -26.39 5.47
C LEU A 52 29.95 -25.31 4.64
N TYR A 53 28.62 -25.19 4.78
CA TYR A 53 27.76 -24.26 4.03
C TYR A 53 27.20 -23.13 4.89
N PHE A 54 27.83 -22.81 6.04
CA PHE A 54 27.37 -21.70 6.90
C PHE A 54 27.39 -20.36 6.16
N GLU A 55 28.41 -20.11 5.36
CA GLU A 55 28.55 -18.90 4.56
C GLU A 55 27.39 -18.77 3.57
N SER A 56 27.11 -19.82 2.79
CA SER A 56 26.02 -19.85 1.82
C SER A 56 24.66 -19.61 2.51
N THR A 57 24.44 -20.21 3.68
CA THR A 57 23.23 -20.02 4.49
C THR A 57 23.06 -18.54 4.89
N CYS A 58 24.12 -17.90 5.37
CA CYS A 58 24.10 -16.48 5.75
C CYS A 58 23.88 -15.58 4.54
N MET A 59 24.55 -15.86 3.41
CA MET A 59 24.41 -15.08 2.18
C MET A 59 22.98 -15.11 1.63
N VAL A 60 22.35 -16.27 1.58
CA VAL A 60 20.95 -16.42 1.13
C VAL A 60 20.02 -15.56 1.99
N ILE A 61 20.12 -15.66 3.32
CA ILE A 61 19.29 -14.87 4.23
C ILE A 61 19.57 -13.38 4.05
N TYR A 62 20.83 -12.99 3.90
CA TYR A 62 21.24 -11.60 3.72
C TYR A 62 20.64 -10.98 2.46
N PHE A 63 20.83 -11.63 1.29
CA PHE A 63 20.31 -11.10 0.02
C PHE A 63 18.78 -11.04 -0.02
N ILE A 64 18.10 -12.01 0.54
CA ILE A 64 16.63 -11.96 0.60
C ILE A 64 16.17 -10.82 1.51
N LYS A 65 16.80 -10.61 2.66
CA LYS A 65 16.49 -9.47 3.53
C LYS A 65 16.79 -8.14 2.87
N LEU A 66 17.91 -8.04 2.15
CA LEU A 66 18.26 -6.83 1.41
C LEU A 66 17.23 -6.54 0.33
N GLY A 67 16.82 -7.54 -0.45
CA GLY A 67 15.78 -7.40 -1.46
C GLY A 67 14.45 -6.92 -0.88
N ARG A 68 13.99 -7.51 0.23
CA ARG A 68 12.78 -7.09 0.93
C ARG A 68 12.90 -5.68 1.54
N TYR A 69 14.07 -5.30 2.02
CA TYR A 69 14.30 -3.95 2.52
C TYR A 69 14.15 -2.91 1.41
N ILE A 70 14.76 -3.15 0.23
CA ILE A 70 14.64 -2.26 -0.93
C ILE A 70 13.18 -2.18 -1.40
N GLU A 71 12.49 -3.32 -1.49
CA GLU A 71 11.07 -3.38 -1.86
C GLU A 71 10.19 -2.57 -0.91
N ASN A 72 10.35 -2.78 0.41
CA ASN A 72 9.57 -2.07 1.42
C ASN A 72 9.84 -0.57 1.40
N LYS A 73 11.10 -0.14 1.24
CA LYS A 73 11.47 1.27 1.14
C LYS A 73 10.86 1.94 -0.09
N SER A 74 10.77 1.23 -1.21
CA SER A 74 10.09 1.73 -2.41
C SER A 74 8.58 1.90 -2.19
N LYS A 75 7.94 0.92 -1.52
CA LYS A 75 6.51 0.99 -1.17
C LYS A 75 6.19 2.09 -0.15
N GLU A 76 7.10 2.36 0.78
CA GLU A 76 6.93 3.41 1.79
C GLU A 76 6.85 4.80 1.16
N LYS A 77 7.72 5.09 0.19
CA LYS A 77 7.67 6.36 -0.56
C LYS A 77 6.31 6.59 -1.24
N THR A 78 5.72 5.53 -1.80
CA THR A 78 4.40 5.60 -2.42
C THR A 78 3.31 5.87 -1.37
N LYS A 79 3.38 5.21 -0.21
CA LYS A 79 2.43 5.44 0.90
C LYS A 79 2.50 6.87 1.45
N ASP A 80 3.70 7.46 1.53
CA ASP A 80 3.86 8.84 2.00
C ASP A 80 3.27 9.86 1.01
N ALA A 81 3.41 9.61 -0.29
CA ALA A 81 2.74 10.42 -1.30
C ALA A 81 1.21 10.36 -1.17
N LEU A 82 0.66 9.15 -0.92
CA LEU A 82 -0.77 8.96 -0.69
C LEU A 82 -1.28 9.65 0.59
N LYS A 83 -0.50 9.60 1.68
CA LYS A 83 -0.87 10.32 2.91
C LYS A 83 -0.98 11.83 2.68
N LYS A 84 -0.10 12.40 1.86
CA LYS A 84 -0.18 13.83 1.49
C LYS A 84 -1.47 14.15 0.73
N LEU A 85 -1.95 13.27 -0.14
CA LEU A 85 -3.23 13.45 -0.84
C LEU A 85 -4.41 13.48 0.14
N VAL A 86 -4.44 12.60 1.13
CA VAL A 86 -5.50 12.60 2.16
C VAL A 86 -5.46 13.87 3.03
N GLN A 87 -4.28 14.43 3.28
CA GLN A 87 -4.10 15.65 4.06
C GLN A 87 -4.52 16.95 3.32
N ILE A 88 -4.81 16.86 2.02
CA ILE A 88 -5.29 18.02 1.26
C ILE A 88 -6.70 18.41 1.67
N THR A 89 -7.55 17.44 2.03
CA THR A 89 -8.92 17.69 2.48
C THR A 89 -8.95 18.41 3.84
N PRO A 90 -9.73 19.49 3.98
CA PRO A 90 -9.86 20.21 5.25
C PRO A 90 -10.51 19.31 6.31
N GLN A 91 -10.21 19.56 7.59
CA GLN A 91 -10.79 18.81 8.71
C GLN A 91 -12.16 19.36 9.14
N LYS A 92 -12.51 20.55 8.69
CA LYS A 92 -13.73 21.28 9.03
C LYS A 92 -14.44 21.76 7.77
N ALA A 93 -15.74 21.89 7.85
CA ALA A 93 -16.61 22.38 6.79
C ALA A 93 -17.61 23.39 7.35
N ILE A 94 -18.03 24.35 6.53
CA ILE A 94 -19.10 25.29 6.87
C ILE A 94 -20.36 24.77 6.19
N ILE A 95 -21.36 24.41 6.99
CA ILE A 95 -22.68 24.02 6.49
C ILE A 95 -23.67 25.20 6.65
N LYS A 96 -24.62 25.24 5.73
CA LYS A 96 -25.76 26.13 5.80
C LYS A 96 -27.00 25.34 6.22
N LYS A 97 -27.52 25.62 7.40
CA LYS A 97 -28.76 25.01 7.91
C LYS A 97 -29.68 26.06 8.47
N ASP A 98 -30.93 26.11 8.02
CA ASP A 98 -31.93 27.07 8.43
C ASP A 98 -31.47 28.57 8.31
N GLU A 99 -30.72 28.88 7.24
CA GLU A 99 -30.07 30.16 6.94
C GLU A 99 -28.94 30.57 7.91
N GLU A 100 -28.58 29.70 8.85
CA GLU A 100 -27.41 29.89 9.70
C GLU A 100 -26.21 29.10 9.18
N GLU A 101 -25.04 29.73 9.26
CA GLU A 101 -23.77 29.09 8.93
C GLU A 101 -23.16 28.48 10.20
N LYS A 102 -22.79 27.22 10.12
CA LYS A 102 -22.17 26.52 11.23
C LYS A 102 -20.91 25.76 10.76
N GLU A 103 -19.81 25.97 11.47
CA GLU A 103 -18.60 25.18 11.28
C GLU A 103 -18.75 23.83 11.99
N ILE A 104 -18.58 22.75 11.26
CA ILE A 104 -18.64 21.37 11.78
C ILE A 104 -17.40 20.58 11.36
N SER A 105 -17.16 19.45 12.01
CA SER A 105 -16.17 18.47 11.54
C SER A 105 -16.60 17.86 10.22
N ILE A 106 -15.62 17.57 9.34
CA ILE A 106 -15.89 16.88 8.06
C ILE A 106 -16.58 15.53 8.27
N ASP A 107 -16.30 14.85 9.37
CA ASP A 107 -16.88 13.55 9.72
C ASP A 107 -18.38 13.64 10.08
N GLU A 108 -18.87 14.85 10.39
CA GLU A 108 -20.28 15.11 10.73
C GLU A 108 -21.12 15.48 9.50
N VAL A 109 -20.46 15.79 8.36
CA VAL A 109 -21.17 16.13 7.12
C VAL A 109 -21.96 14.95 6.61
N GLN A 110 -23.22 15.16 6.29
CA GLN A 110 -24.13 14.17 5.73
C GLN A 110 -24.36 14.40 4.24
N LYS A 111 -24.81 13.36 3.57
CA LYS A 111 -25.23 13.48 2.17
C LYS A 111 -26.41 14.44 2.08
N ASP A 112 -26.42 15.25 1.04
CA ASP A 112 -27.40 16.30 0.78
C ASP A 112 -27.30 17.56 1.66
N ASP A 113 -26.33 17.64 2.59
CA ASP A 113 -26.04 18.88 3.29
C ASP A 113 -25.56 19.94 2.29
N VAL A 114 -25.95 21.19 2.54
CA VAL A 114 -25.49 22.35 1.76
C VAL A 114 -24.29 22.96 2.47
N LEU A 115 -23.15 22.97 1.76
CA LEU A 115 -21.89 23.50 2.26
C LEU A 115 -21.56 24.82 1.54
N ILE A 116 -20.76 25.63 2.23
CA ILE A 116 -20.29 26.93 1.76
C ILE A 116 -18.79 26.85 1.50
N CYS A 117 -18.36 27.38 0.36
CA CYS A 117 -16.95 27.60 0.06
C CYS A 117 -16.73 29.02 -0.42
N ARG A 118 -15.81 29.75 0.22
CA ARG A 118 -15.43 31.14 -0.08
C ARG A 118 -14.06 31.17 -0.75
N ALA A 119 -13.72 32.30 -1.30
CA ALA A 119 -12.40 32.57 -1.85
C ALA A 119 -11.29 32.25 -0.83
N GLY A 120 -10.33 31.41 -1.25
CA GLY A 120 -9.22 30.90 -0.41
C GLY A 120 -9.55 29.65 0.39
N ASP A 121 -10.82 29.25 0.50
CA ASP A 121 -11.22 28.04 1.20
C ASP A 121 -11.00 26.80 0.34
N LYS A 122 -10.85 25.66 1.01
CA LYS A 122 -10.84 24.34 0.38
C LYS A 122 -12.22 23.72 0.40
N ILE A 123 -12.62 23.13 -0.70
CA ILE A 123 -13.82 22.33 -0.82
C ILE A 123 -13.71 21.12 0.12
N ALA A 124 -14.67 20.96 1.01
CA ALA A 124 -14.59 19.96 2.08
C ALA A 124 -14.95 18.54 1.59
N VAL A 125 -16.02 18.42 0.82
CA VAL A 125 -16.54 17.14 0.29
C VAL A 125 -16.90 17.28 -1.18
N ASP A 126 -16.98 16.16 -1.88
CA ASP A 126 -17.42 16.15 -3.29
C ASP A 126 -18.91 16.50 -3.36
N GLY A 127 -19.27 17.32 -4.34
CA GLY A 127 -20.67 17.75 -4.48
C GLY A 127 -20.98 18.46 -5.78
N GLU A 128 -22.19 19.01 -5.84
CA GLU A 128 -22.71 19.78 -6.96
C GLU A 128 -23.06 21.20 -6.52
N VAL A 129 -22.62 22.21 -7.27
CA VAL A 129 -22.90 23.63 -6.99
C VAL A 129 -24.39 23.89 -7.16
N VAL A 130 -25.02 24.45 -6.11
CA VAL A 130 -26.42 24.87 -6.08
C VAL A 130 -26.55 26.35 -6.42
N THR A 131 -25.67 27.17 -5.84
CA THR A 131 -25.75 28.63 -5.97
C THR A 131 -24.35 29.25 -6.04
N GLY A 132 -24.21 30.32 -6.76
CA GLY A 132 -22.96 31.07 -6.88
C GLY A 132 -22.08 30.61 -8.05
N LYS A 133 -20.90 31.21 -8.13
CA LYS A 133 -19.86 30.88 -9.12
C LYS A 133 -18.49 31.21 -8.55
N THR A 134 -17.50 30.41 -8.91
CA THR A 134 -16.09 30.58 -8.50
C THR A 134 -15.16 29.91 -9.51
N TYR A 135 -13.93 30.38 -9.59
CA TYR A 135 -12.86 29.60 -10.20
C TYR A 135 -12.26 28.65 -9.16
N VAL A 136 -12.08 27.39 -9.52
CA VAL A 136 -11.58 26.33 -8.65
C VAL A 136 -10.29 25.76 -9.19
N ASP A 137 -9.25 25.70 -8.35
CA ASP A 137 -8.02 25.00 -8.65
C ASP A 137 -8.16 23.52 -8.32
N GLU A 138 -8.17 22.69 -9.35
CA GLU A 138 -8.23 21.21 -9.28
C GLU A 138 -6.90 20.56 -9.68
N SER A 139 -5.80 21.33 -9.73
CA SER A 139 -4.50 20.90 -10.23
C SER A 139 -3.92 19.68 -9.53
N PHE A 140 -4.25 19.50 -8.26
CA PHE A 140 -3.78 18.34 -7.48
C PHE A 140 -4.36 17.00 -7.96
N ILE A 141 -5.47 17.01 -8.70
CA ILE A 141 -6.08 15.81 -9.32
C ILE A 141 -5.82 15.79 -10.82
N THR A 142 -6.10 16.91 -11.51
CA THR A 142 -6.04 16.98 -12.98
C THR A 142 -4.61 17.16 -13.49
N GLY A 143 -3.72 17.74 -12.68
CA GLY A 143 -2.39 18.16 -13.09
C GLY A 143 -2.37 19.46 -13.90
N GLU A 144 -3.54 20.05 -14.21
CA GLU A 144 -3.67 21.30 -14.97
C GLU A 144 -3.70 22.49 -14.02
N SER A 145 -2.77 23.44 -14.17
CA SER A 145 -2.66 24.61 -13.29
C SER A 145 -3.67 25.72 -13.59
N THR A 146 -4.52 25.56 -14.61
CA THR A 146 -5.52 26.57 -14.98
C THR A 146 -6.78 26.36 -14.15
N PRO A 147 -7.20 27.36 -13.33
CA PRO A 147 -8.45 27.27 -12.58
C PRO A 147 -9.67 27.08 -13.48
N VAL A 148 -10.59 26.24 -13.08
CA VAL A 148 -11.79 25.88 -13.83
C VAL A 148 -12.99 26.64 -13.25
N LEU A 149 -13.79 27.29 -14.11
CA LEU A 149 -15.02 27.96 -13.69
C LEU A 149 -16.04 26.89 -13.26
N LYS A 150 -16.56 27.05 -12.04
CA LYS A 150 -17.67 26.27 -11.49
C LYS A 150 -18.87 27.19 -11.25
N GLU A 151 -19.99 26.78 -11.78
CA GLU A 151 -21.27 27.47 -11.67
C GLU A 151 -22.37 26.44 -11.32
N THR A 152 -23.60 26.88 -11.18
CA THR A 152 -24.74 26.00 -10.81
C THR A 152 -24.77 24.73 -11.66
N LYS A 153 -24.92 23.58 -11.03
CA LYS A 153 -24.83 22.19 -11.57
C LYS A 153 -23.42 21.73 -11.94
N SER A 154 -22.39 22.51 -11.68
CA SER A 154 -21.01 22.04 -11.82
C SER A 154 -20.63 21.13 -10.66
N LYS A 155 -19.90 20.05 -10.95
CA LYS A 155 -19.33 19.19 -9.90
C LYS A 155 -18.06 19.80 -9.34
N VAL A 156 -17.92 19.68 -8.02
CA VAL A 156 -16.74 20.10 -7.26
C VAL A 156 -16.15 18.90 -6.51
N ILE A 157 -14.84 18.92 -6.35
CA ILE A 157 -14.08 17.81 -5.78
C ILE A 157 -13.44 18.26 -4.48
N ALA A 158 -13.54 17.43 -3.45
CA ALA A 158 -12.92 17.66 -2.14
C ALA A 158 -11.42 17.94 -2.28
N GLY A 159 -10.92 18.91 -1.51
CA GLY A 159 -9.51 19.33 -1.53
C GLY A 159 -9.15 20.38 -2.58
N SER A 160 -10.03 20.66 -3.56
CA SER A 160 -9.86 21.77 -4.51
C SER A 160 -9.95 23.11 -3.78
N ILE A 161 -9.30 24.14 -4.32
CA ILE A 161 -9.25 25.48 -3.71
C ILE A 161 -10.13 26.42 -4.51
N CYS A 162 -11.06 27.10 -3.83
CA CYS A 162 -11.82 28.21 -4.39
C CYS A 162 -10.90 29.40 -4.55
N PHE A 163 -10.73 29.90 -5.77
CA PHE A 163 -9.79 30.98 -6.07
C PHE A 163 -10.39 32.35 -5.79
N ASP A 164 -11.65 32.51 -6.19
CA ASP A 164 -12.42 33.74 -6.02
C ASP A 164 -13.89 33.39 -5.78
N GLY A 165 -14.69 34.43 -5.47
CA GLY A 165 -16.13 34.30 -5.37
C GLY A 165 -16.62 33.50 -4.17
N TYR A 166 -17.79 32.88 -4.37
CA TYR A 166 -18.55 32.18 -3.35
C TYR A 166 -19.47 31.15 -4.01
N ILE A 167 -19.51 29.97 -3.46
CA ILE A 167 -20.44 28.92 -3.88
C ILE A 167 -21.09 28.23 -2.68
N GLU A 168 -22.36 27.88 -2.87
CA GLU A 168 -23.04 26.90 -2.06
C GLU A 168 -23.12 25.61 -2.88
N TYR A 169 -22.73 24.49 -2.30
CA TYR A 169 -22.74 23.22 -2.99
C TYR A 169 -23.31 22.13 -2.08
N LYS A 170 -23.99 21.18 -2.70
CA LYS A 170 -24.66 20.08 -2.03
C LYS A 170 -23.72 18.87 -1.99
N ALA A 171 -23.54 18.26 -0.81
CA ALA A 171 -22.71 17.09 -0.63
C ALA A 171 -23.30 15.87 -1.38
N GLU A 172 -22.52 15.26 -2.27
CA GLU A 172 -22.90 14.03 -2.98
C GLU A 172 -22.15 12.81 -2.46
N LYS A 173 -20.81 12.93 -2.35
CA LYS A 173 -19.93 11.83 -1.92
C LYS A 173 -19.16 12.24 -0.66
N ILE A 174 -19.30 11.45 0.39
CA ILE A 174 -18.69 11.72 1.69
C ILE A 174 -17.81 10.57 2.16
N GLY A 175 -16.83 10.87 3.00
CA GLY A 175 -16.00 9.89 3.67
C GLY A 175 -15.31 8.90 2.70
N LYS A 176 -15.65 7.61 2.79
CA LYS A 176 -15.04 6.54 1.98
C LYS A 176 -15.43 6.56 0.52
N GLU A 177 -16.52 7.21 0.17
CA GLU A 177 -17.04 7.31 -1.20
C GLU A 177 -16.50 8.55 -1.92
N SER A 178 -15.72 9.41 -1.24
CA SER A 178 -15.11 10.59 -1.86
C SER A 178 -14.13 10.19 -2.97
N THR A 179 -14.03 11.06 -3.98
CA THR A 179 -13.12 10.87 -5.12
C THR A 179 -11.67 10.64 -4.67
N ILE A 180 -11.21 11.37 -3.66
CA ILE A 180 -9.86 11.18 -3.09
C ILE A 180 -9.72 9.80 -2.46
N SER A 181 -10.71 9.34 -1.68
CA SER A 181 -10.70 8.02 -1.05
C SER A 181 -10.68 6.89 -2.08
N GLU A 182 -11.44 7.03 -3.18
CA GLU A 182 -11.44 6.08 -4.29
C GLU A 182 -10.07 6.02 -4.97
N ILE A 183 -9.43 7.16 -5.26
CA ILE A 183 -8.09 7.22 -5.85
C ILE A 183 -7.06 6.56 -4.92
N VAL A 184 -7.07 6.90 -3.63
CA VAL A 184 -6.16 6.31 -2.63
C VAL A 184 -6.34 4.80 -2.57
N LYS A 185 -7.58 4.30 -2.56
CA LYS A 185 -7.89 2.87 -2.58
C LYS A 185 -7.33 2.19 -3.81
N LEU A 186 -7.54 2.73 -5.00
CA LEU A 186 -7.03 2.18 -6.26
C LEU A 186 -5.51 2.10 -6.27
N VAL A 187 -4.82 3.14 -5.80
CA VAL A 187 -3.35 3.16 -5.75
C VAL A 187 -2.82 2.16 -4.71
N ILE A 188 -3.47 2.05 -3.54
CA ILE A 188 -3.12 1.05 -2.52
C ILE A 188 -3.30 -0.37 -3.07
N GLU A 189 -4.40 -0.66 -3.75
CA GLU A 189 -4.65 -1.95 -4.38
C GLU A 189 -3.61 -2.27 -5.45
N ALA A 190 -3.30 -1.31 -6.32
CA ALA A 190 -2.26 -1.45 -7.35
C ALA A 190 -0.87 -1.71 -6.73
N THR A 191 -0.53 -1.00 -5.65
CA THR A 191 0.76 -1.10 -4.97
C THR A 191 0.89 -2.42 -4.16
N ASN A 192 -0.21 -2.91 -3.57
CA ASN A 192 -0.23 -4.13 -2.79
C ASN A 192 -0.38 -5.39 -3.65
N THR A 193 -0.74 -5.25 -4.92
CA THR A 193 -0.86 -6.40 -5.82
C THR A 193 0.54 -6.97 -6.08
N LYS A 194 0.75 -8.26 -5.73
CA LYS A 194 1.97 -8.99 -6.08
C LYS A 194 2.20 -8.88 -7.59
N SER A 195 3.43 -8.57 -7.99
CA SER A 195 3.78 -8.51 -9.41
C SER A 195 3.43 -9.83 -10.11
N LYS A 196 3.11 -9.78 -11.41
CA LYS A 196 2.83 -10.99 -12.20
C LYS A 196 3.97 -12.01 -12.11
N ILE A 197 5.22 -11.52 -12.06
CA ILE A 197 6.43 -12.33 -11.91
C ILE A 197 6.45 -13.04 -10.54
N GLN A 198 6.09 -12.36 -9.47
CA GLN A 198 6.06 -12.95 -8.13
C GLN A 198 4.97 -14.02 -8.00
N LYS A 199 3.79 -13.80 -8.59
CA LYS A 199 2.73 -14.82 -8.67
C LYS A 199 3.17 -16.05 -9.46
N LEU A 200 3.89 -15.84 -10.56
CA LEU A 200 4.46 -16.92 -11.37
C LEU A 200 5.52 -17.70 -10.59
N ALA A 201 6.43 -17.03 -9.92
CA ALA A 201 7.44 -17.64 -9.06
C ALA A 201 6.82 -18.48 -7.93
N ASP A 202 5.79 -17.93 -7.24
CA ASP A 202 5.05 -18.67 -6.21
C ASP A 202 4.37 -19.93 -6.79
N LYS A 203 3.78 -19.84 -8.00
CA LYS A 203 3.15 -20.98 -8.69
C LYS A 203 4.15 -22.05 -9.05
N ILE A 204 5.29 -21.67 -9.63
CA ILE A 204 6.37 -22.61 -9.97
C ILE A 204 6.90 -23.29 -8.70
N SER A 205 7.17 -22.52 -7.65
CA SER A 205 7.63 -23.06 -6.36
C SER A 205 6.63 -24.06 -5.77
N GLY A 206 5.33 -23.84 -5.95
CA GLY A 206 4.27 -24.73 -5.49
C GLY A 206 4.34 -26.15 -6.07
N TYR A 207 4.83 -26.29 -7.29
CA TYR A 207 5.06 -27.62 -7.92
C TYR A 207 6.48 -28.12 -7.69
N PHE A 208 7.47 -27.25 -7.79
CA PHE A 208 8.88 -27.59 -7.73
C PHE A 208 9.28 -28.15 -6.37
N VAL A 209 8.82 -27.52 -5.28
CA VAL A 209 9.18 -27.94 -3.91
C VAL A 209 8.76 -29.37 -3.61
N PRO A 210 7.50 -29.80 -3.81
CA PRO A 210 7.11 -31.19 -3.59
C PRO A 210 7.88 -32.20 -4.45
N ILE A 211 8.13 -31.86 -5.72
CA ILE A 211 8.87 -32.74 -6.64
C ILE A 211 10.29 -32.97 -6.13
N ILE A 212 11.01 -31.93 -5.74
CA ILE A 212 12.36 -32.02 -5.20
C ILE A 212 12.38 -32.86 -3.90
N PHE A 213 11.40 -32.62 -3.00
CA PHE A 213 11.31 -33.41 -1.77
C PHE A 213 11.13 -34.90 -2.06
N ILE A 214 10.28 -35.26 -3.03
CA ILE A 214 10.05 -36.67 -3.41
C ILE A 214 11.33 -37.27 -4.03
N LEU A 215 11.98 -36.54 -4.95
CA LEU A 215 13.24 -37.01 -5.58
C LEU A 215 14.40 -37.14 -4.59
N SER A 216 14.42 -36.35 -3.53
CA SER A 216 15.44 -36.39 -2.49
C SER A 216 15.25 -37.55 -1.51
N LEU A 217 14.05 -38.14 -1.44
CA LEU A 217 13.73 -39.29 -0.60
C LEU A 217 13.92 -40.66 -1.31
N LEU A 218 14.06 -40.65 -2.64
CA LEU A 218 14.39 -41.80 -3.48
C LEU A 218 15.90 -42.00 -3.58
#